data_9449ccf0d27957a699ddd25f9531200e
#
_entry.id   9449ccf0d27957a699ddd25f9531200e
#
_cell.length_a   1.000
_cell.length_b   1.000
_cell.length_c   1.000
_cell.angle_alpha   90.00
_cell.angle_beta   90.00
_cell.angle_gamma   90.00
#
_symmetry.space_group_name_H-M   'P 1'
#
loop_
_entity.id
_entity.type
_entity.pdbx_description
1 polymer ?
#
loop_
_entity_poly.entity_id
_entity_poly.type
_entity_poly.pdbx_seq_one_letter_code
_entity_poly.pdbx_strand_id
1 'polypeptide(L)'
;MTAHLRNPFLFLLILSCSLISFSQASTAAEKPERPNILFLFSDDQRADAVAAYDNPHIQTPNLDQLVKEGFNFRNAYCMGSIHGAVCQPSRAMLNSGRSLYHVPMDLKGVITLPQLLKQAGHETFGTGKWHNHRDSFQKSFTTGTAAFIGGMSNHLKVPVVDLKEGKFENKRTGKKFSSELFVDAAVDFLQQQPAEKPFYAYVAFTAPHDPRMPPETAMKVYENSPPPLPKNFMPQHPFNNGWLTGRDEALTGWPRQPEIVREQLAEYYGMITHMDTQIGRILQTLKDKDLDKNTIVIFSSDHGLALGSHGLLGKQNLYEHSMKSPLIFKGPGIPMNKSSDALVYLYDIFPTVCELAQIQVPSGVEGSDLAPIWRGKTERVRDTLFTTYEDLMRAVRDERWKLIRYPQINKTQLFDLKEDRHELKDLSEHPEQQERIKKMLAELKEWQKRTDDKQPLTSEHPKPEAIDLTGRKRKPDQHQPDWIVKKYFDSE
;
A
#
# COMPACT_ATOMS: atom_id res chain seq x y z
N MET A 1 -101.81 34.25 36.06
CA MET A 1 -101.10 34.99 37.11
C MET A 1 -99.65 35.19 36.68
N THR A 2 -99.36 36.48 36.48
CA THR A 2 -98.06 37.17 36.63
C THR A 2 -96.81 36.51 36.02
N ALA A 3 -96.34 36.93 34.91
CA ALA A 3 -95.43 38.10 34.64
C ALA A 3 -93.98 37.84 35.07
N HIS A 4 -93.04 37.90 34.16
CA HIS A 4 -92.09 38.98 34.07
C HIS A 4 -91.08 38.75 32.93
N LEU A 5 -91.00 39.78 32.14
CA LEU A 5 -89.92 40.06 31.17
C LEU A 5 -88.50 40.09 31.80
N ARG A 6 -87.53 39.71 31.04
CA ARG A 6 -86.29 40.49 30.96
C ARG A 6 -85.38 40.01 29.79
N ASN A 7 -85.10 40.90 28.92
CA ASN A 7 -83.96 40.83 27.92
C ASN A 7 -82.57 40.82 28.60
N PRO A 8 -81.58 40.18 28.05
CA PRO A 8 -80.26 40.71 28.16
C PRO A 8 -79.47 40.83 26.85
N PHE A 9 -78.75 41.81 26.84
CA PHE A 9 -77.63 42.29 26.04
C PHE A 9 -76.85 41.28 25.21
N LEU A 10 -76.75 41.62 23.93
CA LEU A 10 -75.82 40.98 22.98
C LEU A 10 -74.40 41.56 23.18
N PHE A 11 -73.44 40.74 23.68
CA PHE A 11 -72.04 41.05 23.71
C PHE A 11 -71.36 40.48 22.47
N LEU A 12 -70.96 41.36 21.56
CA LEU A 12 -70.13 41.04 20.37
C LEU A 12 -68.71 40.84 20.84
N LEU A 13 -68.22 39.59 20.86
CA LEU A 13 -66.79 39.29 21.05
C LEU A 13 -66.12 39.29 19.68
N ILE A 14 -65.32 40.31 19.43
CA ILE A 14 -64.42 40.38 18.26
C ILE A 14 -63.20 39.51 18.56
N LEU A 15 -63.11 38.32 17.93
CA LEU A 15 -61.98 37.42 18.00
C LEU A 15 -60.95 37.89 16.95
N SER A 16 -59.91 38.66 17.35
CA SER A 16 -58.77 38.98 16.52
C SER A 16 -57.89 37.74 16.32
N CYS A 17 -58.01 37.08 15.17
CA CYS A 17 -57.10 36.04 14.73
C CYS A 17 -55.76 36.67 14.30
N SER A 18 -54.76 36.66 15.20
CA SER A 18 -53.36 36.98 14.83
C SER A 18 -52.81 35.79 14.06
N LEU A 19 -52.68 35.90 12.76
CA LEU A 19 -51.94 34.98 11.91
C LEU A 19 -50.41 35.10 12.23
N ILE A 20 -49.90 34.20 13.08
CA ILE A 20 -48.49 33.99 13.27
C ILE A 20 -48.02 33.22 12.05
N SER A 21 -47.43 33.94 11.07
CA SER A 21 -46.67 33.33 9.97
C SER A 21 -45.41 32.69 10.52
N PHE A 22 -45.40 31.35 10.73
CA PHE A 22 -44.19 30.59 10.88
C PHE A 22 -43.46 30.60 9.56
N SER A 23 -42.49 31.46 9.43
CA SER A 23 -41.43 31.33 8.39
C SER A 23 -40.67 30.06 8.69
N GLN A 24 -40.97 28.96 7.98
CA GLN A 24 -40.08 27.81 7.90
C GLN A 24 -38.81 28.25 7.19
N ALA A 25 -37.79 28.64 7.95
CA ALA A 25 -36.45 28.69 7.44
C ALA A 25 -36.11 27.24 7.00
N SER A 26 -36.15 27.01 5.69
CA SER A 26 -35.57 25.83 5.08
C SER A 26 -34.10 25.85 5.42
N THR A 27 -33.68 25.12 6.45
CA THR A 27 -32.31 24.77 6.63
C THR A 27 -31.96 23.94 5.42
N ALA A 28 -31.27 24.55 4.44
CA ALA A 28 -30.59 23.81 3.40
C ALA A 28 -29.76 22.74 4.15
N ALA A 29 -30.05 21.47 3.89
CA ALA A 29 -29.26 20.37 4.46
C ALA A 29 -27.81 20.68 4.13
N GLU A 30 -26.98 20.94 5.15
CA GLU A 30 -25.55 21.15 4.96
C GLU A 30 -25.04 19.94 4.18
N LYS A 31 -24.46 20.22 3.00
CA LYS A 31 -23.85 19.19 2.18
C LYS A 31 -22.83 18.49 3.07
N PRO A 32 -22.88 17.17 3.24
CA PRO A 32 -21.98 16.48 4.15
C PRO A 32 -20.53 16.88 3.79
N GLU A 33 -19.82 17.32 4.79
CA GLU A 33 -18.45 17.80 4.64
C GLU A 33 -17.59 16.64 4.12
N ARG A 34 -16.91 16.85 2.99
CA ARG A 34 -16.04 15.84 2.40
C ARG A 34 -14.86 15.61 3.31
N PRO A 35 -14.50 14.36 3.63
CA PRO A 35 -13.38 14.09 4.52
C PRO A 35 -12.05 14.49 3.89
N ASN A 36 -11.11 14.88 4.73
CA ASN A 36 -9.70 14.91 4.38
C ASN A 36 -9.20 13.49 4.19
N ILE A 37 -8.18 13.31 3.34
CA ILE A 37 -7.57 12.02 3.10
C ILE A 37 -6.06 12.16 3.27
N LEU A 38 -5.49 11.45 4.23
CA LEU A 38 -4.06 11.30 4.42
C LEU A 38 -3.66 9.89 3.99
N PHE A 39 -2.88 9.77 2.94
CA PHE A 39 -2.35 8.49 2.48
C PHE A 39 -0.85 8.39 2.78
N LEU A 40 -0.52 7.52 3.72
CA LEU A 40 0.83 7.15 4.14
C LEU A 40 1.25 5.88 3.40
N PHE A 41 2.30 5.94 2.59
CA PHE A 41 2.67 4.86 1.68
C PHE A 41 4.15 4.52 1.79
N SER A 42 4.48 3.33 2.32
CA SER A 42 5.84 2.82 2.43
C SER A 42 6.30 2.11 1.14
N ASP A 43 7.59 1.77 1.08
CA ASP A 43 8.27 1.20 -0.09
C ASP A 43 8.97 -0.11 0.33
N ASP A 44 8.58 -1.24 -0.23
CA ASP A 44 9.10 -2.58 0.13
C ASP A 44 8.73 -3.07 1.55
N GLN A 45 7.67 -2.56 2.19
CA GLN A 45 7.32 -3.02 3.54
C GLN A 45 6.46 -4.27 3.51
N ARG A 46 6.98 -5.36 4.07
CA ARG A 46 6.27 -6.62 4.28
C ARG A 46 5.00 -6.41 5.11
N ALA A 47 3.95 -7.15 4.79
CA ALA A 47 2.71 -7.13 5.56
C ALA A 47 2.93 -7.54 7.04
N ASP A 48 3.86 -8.46 7.32
CA ASP A 48 4.20 -8.92 8.67
C ASP A 48 5.21 -8.02 9.39
N ALA A 49 5.63 -6.90 8.81
CA ALA A 49 6.54 -5.94 9.44
C ALA A 49 5.77 -4.81 10.15
N VAL A 50 4.75 -5.18 10.92
CA VAL A 50 3.97 -4.34 11.86
C VAL A 50 3.76 -5.17 13.13
N ALA A 51 4.05 -4.64 14.32
CA ALA A 51 4.01 -5.41 15.56
C ALA A 51 2.60 -5.93 15.86
N ALA A 52 1.56 -5.14 15.61
CA ALA A 52 0.16 -5.52 15.77
C ALA A 52 -0.31 -6.68 14.85
N TYR A 53 0.52 -7.12 13.89
CA TYR A 53 0.25 -8.27 13.03
C TYR A 53 1.03 -9.53 13.49
N ASP A 54 1.10 -9.74 14.80
CA ASP A 54 1.75 -10.88 15.45
C ASP A 54 3.28 -10.95 15.25
N ASN A 55 3.93 -9.78 15.10
CA ASN A 55 5.38 -9.66 15.01
C ASN A 55 5.99 -9.00 16.25
N PRO A 56 6.36 -9.75 17.30
CA PRO A 56 6.90 -9.20 18.53
C PRO A 56 8.35 -8.68 18.39
N HIS A 57 8.96 -8.84 17.22
CA HIS A 57 10.37 -8.52 16.98
C HIS A 57 10.59 -7.15 16.35
N ILE A 58 9.52 -6.40 16.09
CA ILE A 58 9.58 -5.05 15.50
C ILE A 58 8.87 -4.04 16.42
N GLN A 59 9.30 -2.79 16.40
CA GLN A 59 8.65 -1.69 17.14
C GLN A 59 7.97 -0.71 16.19
N THR A 60 6.63 -0.69 16.20
CA THR A 60 5.80 0.15 15.34
C THR A 60 4.60 0.74 16.09
N PRO A 61 4.84 1.48 17.23
CA PRO A 61 3.74 1.89 18.11
C PRO A 61 2.69 2.77 17.43
N ASN A 62 3.05 3.59 16.45
CA ASN A 62 2.12 4.45 15.73
C ASN A 62 1.30 3.67 14.68
N LEU A 63 1.91 2.73 13.97
CA LEU A 63 1.18 1.81 13.09
C LEU A 63 0.29 0.85 13.89
N ASP A 64 0.75 0.38 15.06
CA ASP A 64 -0.06 -0.45 15.95
C ASP A 64 -1.30 0.30 16.45
N GLN A 65 -1.16 1.60 16.73
CA GLN A 65 -2.29 2.45 17.05
C GLN A 65 -3.26 2.58 15.87
N LEU A 66 -2.76 2.76 14.64
CA LEU A 66 -3.60 2.79 13.44
C LEU A 66 -4.35 1.46 13.25
N VAL A 67 -3.69 0.31 13.48
CA VAL A 67 -4.33 -1.01 13.45
C VAL A 67 -5.45 -1.09 14.47
N LYS A 68 -5.22 -0.66 15.70
CA LYS A 68 -6.20 -0.67 16.80
C LYS A 68 -7.36 0.30 16.56
N GLU A 69 -7.11 1.45 15.97
CA GLU A 69 -8.11 2.50 15.75
C GLU A 69 -8.78 2.42 14.36
N GLY A 70 -8.42 1.45 13.54
CA GLY A 70 -8.88 1.33 12.17
C GLY A 70 -9.48 -0.03 11.81
N PHE A 71 -9.75 -0.18 10.52
CA PHE A 71 -10.13 -1.42 9.87
C PHE A 71 -8.98 -1.93 9.00
N ASN A 72 -8.64 -3.21 9.15
CA ASN A 72 -7.46 -3.83 8.57
C ASN A 72 -7.83 -4.88 7.53
N PHE A 73 -7.29 -4.78 6.31
CA PHE A 73 -7.35 -5.86 5.33
C PHE A 73 -6.09 -6.71 5.44
N ARG A 74 -6.24 -7.94 5.94
CA ARG A 74 -5.10 -8.85 6.18
C ARG A 74 -4.55 -9.48 4.91
N ASN A 75 -5.29 -9.43 3.79
CA ASN A 75 -4.93 -10.01 2.51
C ASN A 75 -5.00 -8.97 1.38
N ALA A 76 -4.20 -7.90 1.49
CA ALA A 76 -4.03 -6.90 0.45
C ALA A 76 -2.77 -7.18 -0.39
N TYR A 77 -2.91 -7.11 -1.72
CA TYR A 77 -1.88 -7.56 -2.66
C TYR A 77 -1.54 -6.53 -3.73
N CYS A 78 -0.26 -6.49 -4.08
CA CYS A 78 0.18 -6.01 -5.39
C CYS A 78 -0.09 -7.10 -6.44
N MET A 79 -0.44 -6.73 -7.68
CA MET A 79 -0.60 -7.71 -8.76
C MET A 79 0.75 -8.18 -9.34
N GLY A 80 1.85 -7.53 -9.00
CA GLY A 80 3.21 -7.86 -9.48
C GLY A 80 3.74 -6.88 -10.52
N SER A 81 4.51 -7.38 -11.50
CA SER A 81 5.20 -6.53 -12.47
C SER A 81 5.40 -7.19 -13.83
N ILE A 82 5.51 -6.35 -14.86
CA ILE A 82 5.87 -6.72 -16.24
C ILE A 82 7.35 -6.38 -16.57
N HIS A 83 8.10 -5.84 -15.60
CA HIS A 83 9.53 -5.52 -15.72
C HIS A 83 10.22 -5.60 -14.34
N GLY A 84 11.55 -5.48 -14.29
CA GLY A 84 12.34 -5.73 -13.08
C GLY A 84 11.98 -4.94 -11.82
N ALA A 85 11.40 -3.72 -11.95
CA ALA A 85 10.91 -2.94 -10.81
C ALA A 85 9.44 -3.31 -10.49
N VAL A 86 9.14 -3.69 -9.25
CA VAL A 86 7.77 -3.98 -8.81
C VAL A 86 7.07 -2.71 -8.29
N CYS A 87 7.82 -1.78 -7.69
CA CYS A 87 7.26 -0.55 -7.10
C CYS A 87 6.55 0.34 -8.14
N GLN A 88 7.13 0.54 -9.33
CA GLN A 88 6.55 1.42 -10.34
C GLN A 88 5.18 0.91 -10.84
N PRO A 89 5.04 -0.37 -11.21
CA PRO A 89 3.74 -0.94 -11.59
C PRO A 89 2.72 -0.90 -10.45
N SER A 90 3.11 -1.24 -9.23
CA SER A 90 2.21 -1.18 -8.08
C SER A 90 1.65 0.23 -7.87
N ARG A 91 2.51 1.25 -7.93
CA ARG A 91 2.12 2.67 -7.82
C ARG A 91 1.27 3.13 -9.01
N ALA A 92 1.53 2.62 -10.21
CA ALA A 92 0.70 2.91 -11.38
C ALA A 92 -0.72 2.32 -11.23
N MET A 93 -0.82 1.04 -10.84
CA MET A 93 -2.11 0.39 -10.58
C MET A 93 -2.90 1.10 -9.49
N LEU A 94 -2.27 1.39 -8.35
CA LEU A 94 -2.89 2.08 -7.22
C LEU A 94 -3.44 3.46 -7.63
N ASN A 95 -2.64 4.26 -8.31
CA ASN A 95 -3.02 5.62 -8.67
C ASN A 95 -4.02 5.71 -9.84
N SER A 96 -4.22 4.64 -10.61
CA SER A 96 -5.17 4.59 -11.72
C SER A 96 -6.42 3.75 -11.43
N GLY A 97 -6.39 2.90 -10.39
CA GLY A 97 -7.43 1.91 -10.13
C GLY A 97 -7.54 0.82 -11.19
N ARG A 98 -6.49 0.61 -12.03
CA ARG A 98 -6.46 -0.34 -13.13
C ARG A 98 -5.51 -1.49 -12.85
N SER A 99 -5.78 -2.64 -13.46
CA SER A 99 -4.89 -3.80 -13.41
C SER A 99 -3.59 -3.59 -14.18
N LEU A 100 -2.61 -4.45 -13.94
CA LEU A 100 -1.23 -4.31 -14.39
C LEU A 100 -1.08 -4.11 -15.91
N TYR A 101 -1.81 -4.87 -16.72
CA TYR A 101 -1.68 -4.83 -18.19
C TYR A 101 -2.51 -3.71 -18.83
N HIS A 102 -3.40 -3.04 -18.07
CA HIS A 102 -4.29 -1.99 -18.54
C HIS A 102 -3.84 -0.59 -18.11
N VAL A 103 -2.69 -0.47 -17.43
CA VAL A 103 -2.15 0.81 -16.99
C VAL A 103 -0.77 1.09 -17.58
N PRO A 104 -0.55 2.25 -18.22
CA PRO A 104 0.78 2.67 -18.60
C PRO A 104 1.59 3.07 -17.36
N MET A 105 2.87 2.67 -17.30
CA MET A 105 3.74 2.87 -16.14
C MET A 105 4.02 4.35 -15.83
N ASP A 106 3.91 5.23 -16.83
CA ASP A 106 4.03 6.69 -16.71
C ASP A 106 2.70 7.40 -16.43
N LEU A 107 1.60 6.64 -16.30
CA LEU A 107 0.23 7.13 -16.10
C LEU A 107 -0.25 8.10 -17.20
N LYS A 108 0.31 8.00 -18.41
CA LYS A 108 -0.10 8.81 -19.55
C LYS A 108 -1.50 8.40 -20.02
N GLY A 109 -2.37 9.39 -20.21
CA GLY A 109 -3.72 9.17 -20.74
C GLY A 109 -4.73 8.58 -19.75
N VAL A 110 -4.33 8.34 -18.49
CA VAL A 110 -5.25 7.91 -17.43
C VAL A 110 -5.40 8.99 -16.36
N ILE A 111 -6.58 9.08 -15.76
CA ILE A 111 -6.82 9.95 -14.60
C ILE A 111 -6.25 9.27 -13.36
N THR A 112 -5.51 10.03 -12.55
CA THR A 112 -4.98 9.53 -11.27
C THR A 112 -5.94 9.86 -10.12
N LEU A 113 -5.89 9.08 -9.04
CA LEU A 113 -6.70 9.32 -7.85
C LEU A 113 -6.53 10.76 -7.30
N PRO A 114 -5.29 11.28 -7.09
CA PRO A 114 -5.15 12.66 -6.64
C PRO A 114 -5.63 13.69 -7.69
N GLN A 115 -5.49 13.42 -8.99
CA GLN A 115 -6.04 14.29 -10.03
C GLN A 115 -7.57 14.36 -9.96
N LEU A 116 -8.23 13.22 -9.74
CA LEU A 116 -9.69 13.16 -9.60
C LEU A 116 -10.17 13.92 -8.35
N LEU A 117 -9.48 13.74 -7.23
CA LEU A 117 -9.77 14.45 -5.98
C LEU A 117 -9.57 15.97 -6.14
N LYS A 118 -8.52 16.39 -6.85
CA LYS A 118 -8.29 17.79 -7.21
C LYS A 118 -9.46 18.38 -8.02
N GLN A 119 -9.93 17.65 -9.02
CA GLN A 119 -11.11 18.06 -9.82
C GLN A 119 -12.38 18.15 -8.98
N ALA A 120 -12.48 17.33 -7.93
CA ALA A 120 -13.58 17.36 -6.98
C ALA A 120 -13.46 18.43 -5.89
N GLY A 121 -12.40 19.25 -5.90
CA GLY A 121 -12.21 20.39 -5.01
C GLY A 121 -11.33 20.16 -3.79
N HIS A 122 -10.67 19.00 -3.66
CA HIS A 122 -9.65 18.80 -2.63
C HIS A 122 -8.37 19.58 -2.96
N GLU A 123 -7.73 20.15 -1.94
CA GLU A 123 -6.33 20.56 -2.06
C GLU A 123 -5.45 19.31 -2.09
N THR A 124 -4.71 19.09 -3.18
CA THR A 124 -3.91 17.88 -3.33
C THR A 124 -2.43 18.17 -3.15
N PHE A 125 -1.81 17.51 -2.20
CA PHE A 125 -0.40 17.64 -1.83
C PHE A 125 0.32 16.32 -2.01
N GLY A 126 1.56 16.36 -2.58
CA GLY A 126 2.42 15.19 -2.75
C GLY A 126 3.82 15.41 -2.21
N THR A 127 4.34 14.46 -1.42
CA THR A 127 5.74 14.43 -0.96
C THR A 127 6.31 13.02 -1.04
N GLY A 128 7.64 12.90 -1.21
CA GLY A 128 8.32 11.62 -1.28
C GLY A 128 8.25 10.93 -2.65
N LYS A 129 8.33 9.59 -2.64
CA LYS A 129 8.52 8.77 -3.84
C LYS A 129 7.25 8.69 -4.70
N TRP A 130 7.36 9.13 -5.96
CA TRP A 130 6.30 8.98 -6.95
C TRP A 130 6.52 7.81 -7.92
N HIS A 131 7.67 7.76 -8.57
CA HIS A 131 8.15 6.71 -9.49
C HIS A 131 7.40 6.59 -10.84
N ASN A 132 6.26 7.25 -11.04
CA ASN A 132 5.44 7.14 -12.25
C ASN A 132 5.56 8.36 -13.18
N HIS A 133 6.78 8.90 -13.34
CA HIS A 133 7.11 10.00 -14.23
C HIS A 133 6.70 11.39 -13.70
N ARG A 134 7.42 12.40 -14.18
CA ARG A 134 7.29 13.80 -13.74
C ARG A 134 5.93 14.42 -14.10
N ASP A 135 5.47 14.17 -15.32
CA ASP A 135 4.25 14.77 -15.85
C ASP A 135 3.00 14.27 -15.11
N SER A 136 2.98 13.01 -14.72
CA SER A 136 1.87 12.46 -13.95
C SER A 136 1.80 13.03 -12.53
N PHE A 137 2.94 13.31 -11.87
CA PHE A 137 2.97 14.02 -10.59
C PHE A 137 2.41 15.45 -10.73
N GLN A 138 2.86 16.19 -11.74
CA GLN A 138 2.43 17.57 -12.02
C GLN A 138 0.92 17.68 -12.24
N LYS A 139 0.32 16.71 -12.94
CA LYS A 139 -1.14 16.65 -13.15
C LYS A 139 -1.90 16.29 -11.86
N SER A 140 -1.33 15.42 -11.05
CA SER A 140 -1.96 14.82 -9.87
C SER A 140 -2.12 15.82 -8.73
N PHE A 141 -1.13 16.67 -8.48
CA PHE A 141 -1.08 17.49 -7.27
C PHE A 141 -1.25 18.99 -7.57
N THR A 142 -1.85 19.70 -6.62
CA THR A 142 -1.91 21.18 -6.61
C THR A 142 -0.56 21.73 -6.20
N THR A 143 0.00 21.13 -5.14
CA THR A 143 1.32 21.50 -4.59
C THR A 143 2.10 20.25 -4.22
N GLY A 144 3.41 20.39 -4.08
CA GLY A 144 4.28 19.31 -3.60
C GLY A 144 5.58 19.88 -3.05
N THR A 145 6.06 19.31 -1.97
CA THR A 145 7.34 19.67 -1.36
C THR A 145 8.17 18.42 -1.17
N ALA A 146 9.47 18.48 -1.51
CA ALA A 146 10.38 17.34 -1.44
C ALA A 146 9.89 16.09 -2.22
N ALA A 147 9.30 16.29 -3.41
CA ALA A 147 8.88 15.19 -4.27
C ALA A 147 10.10 14.47 -4.87
N PHE A 148 10.18 13.15 -4.70
CA PHE A 148 11.17 12.28 -5.30
C PHE A 148 10.56 11.54 -6.50
N ILE A 149 11.00 11.90 -7.70
CA ILE A 149 10.43 11.36 -8.95
C ILE A 149 11.07 10.00 -9.33
N GLY A 150 12.25 9.70 -8.78
CA GLY A 150 12.98 8.46 -9.05
C GLY A 150 12.44 7.23 -8.32
N GLY A 151 13.09 6.08 -8.57
CA GLY A 151 12.73 4.78 -7.99
C GLY A 151 13.49 4.42 -6.73
N MET A 152 14.76 4.82 -6.62
CA MET A 152 15.67 4.47 -5.52
C MET A 152 16.72 5.57 -5.32
N SER A 153 17.15 5.76 -4.08
CA SER A 153 18.21 6.71 -3.73
C SER A 153 18.79 6.40 -2.36
N ASN A 154 20.00 6.86 -2.10
CA ASN A 154 20.53 6.95 -0.74
C ASN A 154 19.62 7.83 0.13
N HIS A 155 19.18 7.35 1.28
CA HIS A 155 18.20 8.02 2.15
C HIS A 155 18.69 9.35 2.75
N LEU A 156 20.00 9.58 2.80
CA LEU A 156 20.60 10.86 3.27
C LEU A 156 20.89 11.83 2.12
N LYS A 157 20.67 11.42 0.85
CA LYS A 157 21.01 12.22 -0.34
C LYS A 157 19.93 12.14 -1.41
N VAL A 158 18.65 12.12 -1.00
CA VAL A 158 17.53 11.99 -1.94
C VAL A 158 17.42 13.22 -2.83
N PRO A 159 17.44 13.09 -4.16
CA PRO A 159 17.21 14.22 -5.06
C PRO A 159 15.72 14.55 -5.10
N VAL A 160 15.37 15.76 -4.71
CA VAL A 160 13.97 16.20 -4.60
C VAL A 160 13.70 17.50 -5.34
N VAL A 161 12.43 17.71 -5.67
CA VAL A 161 11.91 18.93 -6.30
C VAL A 161 10.64 19.34 -5.59
N ASP A 162 10.27 20.61 -5.70
CA ASP A 162 8.98 21.12 -5.24
C ASP A 162 8.06 21.38 -6.46
N LEU A 163 6.77 21.28 -6.25
CA LEU A 163 5.72 21.64 -7.22
C LEU A 163 4.94 22.82 -6.67
N LYS A 164 4.98 23.93 -7.38
CA LYS A 164 4.22 25.14 -7.05
C LYS A 164 3.62 25.73 -8.31
N GLU A 165 2.35 26.13 -8.26
CA GLU A 165 1.62 26.72 -9.39
C GLU A 165 1.76 25.92 -10.69
N GLY A 166 1.73 24.59 -10.57
CA GLY A 166 1.88 23.69 -11.71
C GLY A 166 3.28 23.63 -12.31
N LYS A 167 4.33 24.16 -11.66
CA LYS A 167 5.71 24.14 -12.13
C LYS A 167 6.63 23.48 -11.10
N PHE A 168 7.60 22.74 -11.58
CA PHE A 168 8.66 22.18 -10.72
C PHE A 168 9.76 23.21 -10.49
N GLU A 169 10.05 23.46 -9.23
CA GLU A 169 11.09 24.39 -8.79
C GLU A 169 11.97 23.77 -7.70
N ASN A 170 12.98 24.51 -7.22
CA ASN A 170 13.78 24.18 -6.05
C ASN A 170 14.37 22.76 -6.07
N LYS A 171 14.95 22.34 -7.23
CA LYS A 171 15.68 21.08 -7.35
C LYS A 171 16.86 21.07 -6.39
N ARG A 172 16.91 20.09 -5.49
CA ARG A 172 17.95 19.98 -4.45
C ARG A 172 18.19 18.53 -4.03
N THR A 173 19.28 18.31 -3.33
CA THR A 173 19.52 17.09 -2.57
C THR A 173 19.04 17.29 -1.12
N GLY A 174 18.24 16.39 -0.59
CA GLY A 174 17.80 16.40 0.80
C GLY A 174 18.98 16.32 1.77
N LYS A 175 18.89 17.02 2.90
CA LYS A 175 19.93 17.08 3.93
C LYS A 175 19.57 16.34 5.23
N LYS A 176 18.39 15.68 5.27
CA LYS A 176 17.89 14.86 6.36
C LYS A 176 17.65 13.45 5.85
N PHE A 177 17.45 12.49 6.74
CA PHE A 177 16.96 11.19 6.36
C PHE A 177 15.62 11.32 5.61
N SER A 178 15.43 10.51 4.57
CA SER A 178 14.29 10.65 3.64
C SER A 178 12.93 10.73 4.35
N SER A 179 12.70 9.86 5.36
CA SER A 179 11.43 9.87 6.11
C SER A 179 11.22 11.17 6.88
N GLU A 180 12.28 11.75 7.48
CA GLU A 180 12.20 13.05 8.15
C GLU A 180 11.89 14.17 7.15
N LEU A 181 12.59 14.17 6.01
CA LEU A 181 12.43 15.18 4.97
C LEU A 181 10.99 15.22 4.44
N PHE A 182 10.39 14.06 4.20
CA PHE A 182 9.03 13.95 3.68
C PHE A 182 7.99 14.29 4.74
N VAL A 183 8.24 13.90 5.99
CA VAL A 183 7.34 14.22 7.10
C VAL A 183 7.39 15.70 7.45
N ASP A 184 8.56 16.35 7.45
CA ASP A 184 8.64 17.81 7.63
C ASP A 184 7.77 18.53 6.59
N ALA A 185 7.85 18.13 5.31
CA ALA A 185 7.01 18.70 4.25
C ALA A 185 5.50 18.44 4.46
N ALA A 186 5.13 17.25 4.95
CA ALA A 186 3.74 16.92 5.26
C ALA A 186 3.21 17.69 6.47
N VAL A 187 4.01 17.84 7.53
CA VAL A 187 3.68 18.61 8.73
C VAL A 187 3.49 20.09 8.36
N ASP A 188 4.42 20.67 7.59
CA ASP A 188 4.32 22.06 7.14
C ASP A 188 3.05 22.28 6.31
N PHE A 189 2.70 21.34 5.42
CA PHE A 189 1.45 21.38 4.68
C PHE A 189 0.23 21.34 5.60
N LEU A 190 0.15 20.42 6.55
CA LEU A 190 -0.98 20.26 7.47
C LEU A 190 -1.14 21.48 8.39
N GLN A 191 -0.04 22.09 8.84
CA GLN A 191 -0.07 23.29 9.68
C GLN A 191 -0.70 24.47 8.95
N GLN A 192 -0.58 24.53 7.62
CA GLN A 192 -1.09 25.61 6.78
C GLN A 192 -2.51 25.36 6.24
N GLN A 193 -3.09 24.15 6.46
CA GLN A 193 -4.41 23.84 5.93
C GLN A 193 -5.52 24.61 6.65
N PRO A 194 -6.40 25.29 5.91
CA PRO A 194 -7.64 25.82 6.46
C PRO A 194 -8.61 24.67 6.76
N ALA A 195 -9.35 24.78 7.87
CA ALA A 195 -10.28 23.74 8.32
C ALA A 195 -11.39 23.43 7.32
N GLU A 196 -11.83 24.45 6.57
CA GLU A 196 -13.00 24.38 5.68
C GLU A 196 -12.70 23.75 4.31
N LYS A 197 -11.42 23.57 3.95
CA LYS A 197 -11.03 23.04 2.63
C LYS A 197 -10.56 21.60 2.76
N PRO A 198 -11.25 20.61 2.18
CA PRO A 198 -10.80 19.25 2.22
C PRO A 198 -9.48 19.09 1.47
N PHE A 199 -8.60 18.21 2.00
CA PHE A 199 -7.32 17.92 1.36
C PHE A 199 -7.14 16.43 1.06
N TYR A 200 -6.24 16.14 0.13
CA TYR A 200 -5.62 14.85 -0.09
C TYR A 200 -4.10 15.01 0.05
N ALA A 201 -3.51 14.41 1.05
CA ALA A 201 -2.06 14.41 1.27
C ALA A 201 -1.49 13.01 1.00
N TYR A 202 -0.63 12.89 -0.02
CA TYR A 202 0.10 11.68 -0.38
C TYR A 202 1.53 11.78 0.15
N VAL A 203 1.82 11.01 1.21
CA VAL A 203 3.14 10.95 1.85
C VAL A 203 3.76 9.60 1.55
N ALA A 204 4.61 9.56 0.53
CA ALA A 204 5.20 8.33 0.03
C ALA A 204 6.66 8.22 0.46
N PHE A 205 6.92 7.32 1.42
CA PHE A 205 8.25 7.05 1.91
C PHE A 205 9.10 6.32 0.87
N THR A 206 10.42 6.44 0.97
CA THR A 206 11.38 5.56 0.32
C THR A 206 11.83 4.44 1.27
N ALA A 207 11.57 4.56 2.55
CA ALA A 207 11.79 3.52 3.55
C ALA A 207 10.66 2.47 3.51
N PRO A 208 10.99 1.20 3.76
CA PRO A 208 12.29 0.59 4.08
C PRO A 208 13.08 0.03 2.87
N HIS A 209 12.87 0.54 1.64
CA HIS A 209 13.65 0.14 0.46
C HIS A 209 15.16 0.32 0.72
N ASP A 210 16.01 -0.54 0.18
CA ASP A 210 17.44 -0.38 0.27
C ASP A 210 17.96 0.92 -0.40
N PRO A 211 19.14 1.46 -0.01
CA PRO A 211 20.11 0.96 0.97
C PRO A 211 19.55 0.88 2.39
N ARG A 212 19.76 -0.24 3.08
CA ARG A 212 19.28 -0.42 4.47
C ARG A 212 20.22 0.30 5.42
N MET A 213 19.86 1.54 5.73
CA MET A 213 20.72 2.46 6.49
C MET A 213 19.91 3.18 7.60
N PRO A 214 19.36 2.45 8.58
CA PRO A 214 18.59 3.06 9.64
C PRO A 214 19.43 4.06 10.44
N PRO A 215 18.84 5.15 10.96
CA PRO A 215 19.50 6.00 11.93
C PRO A 215 19.94 5.19 13.15
N GLU A 216 21.10 5.55 13.73
CA GLU A 216 21.69 4.86 14.88
C GLU A 216 20.70 4.65 16.04
N THR A 217 19.90 5.66 16.34
CA THR A 217 18.90 5.60 17.41
C THR A 217 17.85 4.51 17.20
N ALA A 218 17.45 4.25 15.95
CA ALA A 218 16.51 3.18 15.60
C ALA A 218 17.21 1.82 15.52
N MET A 219 18.49 1.79 15.11
CA MET A 219 19.28 0.55 15.03
C MET A 219 19.58 -0.04 16.41
N LYS A 220 19.85 0.79 17.41
CA LYS A 220 20.14 0.36 18.81
C LYS A 220 19.07 -0.57 19.41
N VAL A 221 17.81 -0.43 18.96
CA VAL A 221 16.71 -1.31 19.37
C VAL A 221 17.00 -2.78 19.01
N TYR A 222 17.63 -3.01 17.86
CA TYR A 222 17.84 -4.34 17.28
C TYR A 222 19.24 -4.88 17.48
N GLU A 223 20.22 -4.08 17.90
CA GLU A 223 21.58 -4.53 18.22
C GLU A 223 21.60 -5.52 19.38
N ASN A 224 20.80 -5.25 20.44
CA ASN A 224 20.72 -6.10 21.62
C ASN A 224 19.67 -7.21 21.50
N SER A 225 18.78 -7.14 20.52
CA SER A 225 17.71 -8.13 20.29
C SER A 225 17.47 -8.28 18.78
N PRO A 226 18.41 -8.88 18.04
CA PRO A 226 18.27 -9.08 16.61
C PRO A 226 17.06 -9.96 16.27
N PRO A 227 16.33 -9.63 15.20
CA PRO A 227 15.16 -10.42 14.80
C PRO A 227 15.58 -11.86 14.43
N PRO A 228 14.70 -12.85 14.65
CA PRO A 228 14.96 -14.20 14.18
C PRO A 228 14.92 -14.26 12.65
N LEU A 229 15.54 -15.29 12.10
CA LEU A 229 15.38 -15.60 10.67
C LEU A 229 13.90 -15.87 10.34
N PRO A 230 13.46 -15.57 9.11
CA PRO A 230 12.14 -15.99 8.66
C PRO A 230 11.96 -17.50 8.83
N LYS A 231 10.74 -17.95 9.16
CA LYS A 231 10.46 -19.40 9.32
C LYS A 231 10.74 -20.21 8.05
N ASN A 232 10.62 -19.57 6.90
CA ASN A 232 10.92 -20.13 5.57
C ASN A 232 12.29 -19.68 5.04
N PHE A 233 13.24 -19.39 5.94
CA PHE A 233 14.63 -19.14 5.54
C PHE A 233 15.23 -20.35 4.86
N MET A 234 15.93 -20.10 3.76
CA MET A 234 16.78 -21.08 3.05
C MET A 234 18.11 -20.42 2.68
N PRO A 235 19.21 -21.18 2.62
CA PRO A 235 20.49 -20.66 2.10
C PRO A 235 20.42 -20.26 0.63
N GLN A 236 19.60 -20.96 -0.16
CA GLN A 236 19.36 -20.68 -1.57
C GLN A 236 17.97 -21.18 -1.96
N HIS A 237 17.33 -20.51 -2.92
CA HIS A 237 16.08 -20.97 -3.52
C HIS A 237 16.29 -22.33 -4.21
N PRO A 238 15.37 -23.29 -4.05
CA PRO A 238 15.59 -24.69 -4.45
C PRO A 238 15.68 -24.93 -5.96
N PHE A 239 15.31 -23.96 -6.78
CA PHE A 239 15.39 -24.04 -8.24
C PHE A 239 15.56 -22.66 -8.87
N ASN A 240 15.93 -22.63 -10.15
CA ASN A 240 16.07 -21.40 -10.92
C ASN A 240 14.71 -20.83 -11.27
N ASN A 241 14.26 -19.84 -10.53
CA ASN A 241 13.00 -19.12 -10.81
C ASN A 241 13.12 -18.08 -11.95
N GLY A 242 14.30 -17.92 -12.55
CA GLY A 242 14.60 -16.96 -13.61
C GLY A 242 15.16 -15.61 -13.12
N TRP A 243 15.13 -15.31 -11.81
CA TRP A 243 15.55 -14.00 -11.25
C TRP A 243 16.56 -14.09 -10.10
N LEU A 244 17.15 -15.23 -9.83
CA LEU A 244 18.04 -15.44 -8.66
C LEU A 244 19.31 -14.58 -8.64
N THR A 245 19.62 -13.89 -9.71
CA THR A 245 20.81 -13.03 -9.85
C THR A 245 20.49 -11.59 -10.18
N GLY A 246 19.21 -11.20 -10.01
CA GLY A 246 18.79 -9.83 -10.17
C GLY A 246 19.46 -8.87 -9.17
N ARG A 247 19.30 -7.58 -9.37
CA ARG A 247 19.94 -6.53 -8.55
C ARG A 247 19.68 -6.72 -7.06
N ASP A 248 18.42 -6.94 -6.67
CA ASP A 248 18.03 -7.05 -5.25
C ASP A 248 18.56 -8.34 -4.63
N GLU A 249 18.65 -9.41 -5.41
CA GLU A 249 19.22 -10.68 -4.98
C GLU A 249 20.73 -10.58 -4.73
N ALA A 250 21.43 -9.68 -5.43
CA ALA A 250 22.86 -9.45 -5.28
C ALA A 250 23.24 -8.59 -4.06
N LEU A 251 22.30 -8.17 -3.20
CA LEU A 251 22.60 -7.40 -1.99
C LEU A 251 23.23 -8.24 -0.87
N THR A 252 23.23 -9.58 -0.98
CA THR A 252 24.06 -10.50 -0.17
C THR A 252 24.50 -11.70 -1.01
N GLY A 253 25.54 -12.41 -0.55
CA GLY A 253 26.16 -13.55 -1.26
C GLY A 253 25.28 -14.80 -1.32
N TRP A 254 25.73 -15.77 -2.09
CA TRP A 254 25.17 -17.10 -2.20
C TRP A 254 26.20 -18.14 -1.76
N PRO A 255 25.82 -19.12 -0.90
CA PRO A 255 24.53 -19.24 -0.20
C PRO A 255 24.32 -18.12 0.81
N ARG A 256 23.05 -17.80 1.14
CA ARG A 256 22.65 -16.79 2.13
C ARG A 256 23.19 -17.17 3.50
N GLN A 257 24.01 -16.34 4.10
CA GLN A 257 24.54 -16.56 5.46
C GLN A 257 23.50 -16.11 6.49
N PRO A 258 23.14 -16.95 7.48
CA PRO A 258 22.13 -16.63 8.49
C PRO A 258 22.41 -15.33 9.25
N GLU A 259 23.67 -15.08 9.60
CA GLU A 259 24.12 -13.91 10.35
C GLU A 259 23.89 -12.60 9.54
N ILE A 260 24.28 -12.62 8.25
CA ILE A 260 24.09 -11.47 7.35
C ILE A 260 22.60 -11.18 7.13
N VAL A 261 21.78 -12.23 7.00
CA VAL A 261 20.33 -12.07 6.83
C VAL A 261 19.69 -11.48 8.09
N ARG A 262 20.09 -11.92 9.30
CA ARG A 262 19.62 -11.34 10.56
C ARG A 262 20.00 -9.85 10.68
N GLU A 263 21.21 -9.51 10.29
CA GLU A 263 21.70 -8.15 10.33
C GLU A 263 20.91 -7.26 9.36
N GLN A 264 20.70 -7.69 8.12
CA GLN A 264 19.88 -6.98 7.15
C GLN A 264 18.39 -6.87 7.56
N LEU A 265 17.85 -7.86 8.28
CA LEU A 265 16.53 -7.78 8.90
C LEU A 265 16.48 -6.76 10.02
N ALA A 266 17.53 -6.68 10.85
CA ALA A 266 17.63 -5.65 11.91
C ALA A 266 17.69 -4.24 11.32
N GLU A 267 18.48 -4.05 10.27
CA GLU A 267 18.56 -2.77 9.53
C GLU A 267 17.20 -2.42 8.91
N TYR A 268 16.52 -3.37 8.30
CA TYR A 268 15.20 -3.19 7.70
C TYR A 268 14.15 -2.82 8.76
N TYR A 269 14.14 -3.49 9.92
CA TYR A 269 13.24 -3.16 11.03
C TYR A 269 13.58 -1.79 11.64
N GLY A 270 14.87 -1.46 11.73
CA GLY A 270 15.31 -0.13 12.17
C GLY A 270 14.80 0.99 11.28
N MET A 271 14.78 0.79 9.97
CA MET A 271 14.21 1.76 9.04
C MET A 271 12.70 1.93 9.21
N ILE A 272 11.97 0.84 9.45
CA ILE A 272 10.52 0.88 9.69
C ILE A 272 10.21 1.56 11.03
N THR A 273 10.94 1.24 12.10
CA THR A 273 10.79 1.88 13.41
C THR A 273 11.04 3.39 13.33
N HIS A 274 12.08 3.80 12.58
CA HIS A 274 12.30 5.22 12.33
C HIS A 274 11.16 5.86 11.55
N MET A 275 10.69 5.22 10.48
CA MET A 275 9.56 5.69 9.68
C MET A 275 8.28 5.78 10.54
N ASP A 276 8.01 4.79 11.38
CA ASP A 276 6.88 4.78 12.31
C ASP A 276 6.91 5.98 13.27
N THR A 277 8.09 6.31 13.81
CA THR A 277 8.28 7.51 14.63
C THR A 277 7.93 8.78 13.85
N GLN A 278 8.33 8.87 12.59
CA GLN A 278 7.99 10.00 11.72
C GLN A 278 6.49 10.07 11.42
N ILE A 279 5.83 8.92 11.17
CA ILE A 279 4.36 8.82 11.01
C ILE A 279 3.66 9.38 12.25
N GLY A 280 4.16 9.07 13.46
CA GLY A 280 3.64 9.62 14.72
C GLY A 280 3.59 11.15 14.75
N ARG A 281 4.59 11.83 14.16
CA ARG A 281 4.61 13.31 14.05
C ARG A 281 3.46 13.84 13.18
N ILE A 282 3.17 13.18 12.05
CA ILE A 282 2.04 13.56 11.17
C ILE A 282 0.71 13.36 11.91
N LEU A 283 0.53 12.20 12.55
CA LEU A 283 -0.70 11.88 13.28
C LEU A 283 -0.92 12.83 14.46
N GLN A 284 0.15 13.24 15.15
CA GLN A 284 0.06 14.23 16.20
C GLN A 284 -0.32 15.61 15.64
N THR A 285 0.26 16.03 14.51
CA THR A 285 -0.10 17.31 13.86
C THR A 285 -1.58 17.36 13.46
N LEU A 286 -2.16 16.25 12.96
CA LEU A 286 -3.60 16.19 12.70
C LEU A 286 -4.42 16.44 13.97
N LYS A 287 -4.04 15.84 15.09
CA LYS A 287 -4.71 16.06 16.40
C LYS A 287 -4.56 17.49 16.90
N ASP A 288 -3.36 18.04 16.85
CA ASP A 288 -3.06 19.41 17.32
C ASP A 288 -3.82 20.48 16.51
N LYS A 289 -4.21 20.14 15.26
CA LYS A 289 -4.98 21.00 14.37
C LYS A 289 -6.48 20.68 14.33
N ASP A 290 -6.96 19.76 15.20
CA ASP A 290 -8.35 19.24 15.17
C ASP A 290 -8.81 18.70 13.81
N LEU A 291 -7.87 18.31 12.94
CA LEU A 291 -8.16 17.74 11.61
C LEU A 291 -8.46 16.24 11.65
N ASP A 292 -8.03 15.54 12.70
CA ASP A 292 -8.14 14.08 12.84
C ASP A 292 -9.59 13.58 12.84
N LYS A 293 -10.54 14.42 13.32
CA LYS A 293 -11.97 14.09 13.40
C LYS A 293 -12.63 13.92 12.03
N ASN A 294 -12.13 14.64 11.02
CA ASN A 294 -12.64 14.60 9.63
C ASN A 294 -11.57 14.12 8.64
N THR A 295 -10.59 13.35 9.09
CA THR A 295 -9.54 12.81 8.22
C THR A 295 -9.59 11.29 8.15
N ILE A 296 -9.65 10.76 6.92
CA ILE A 296 -9.42 9.35 6.64
C ILE A 296 -7.93 9.16 6.47
N VAL A 297 -7.33 8.37 7.34
CA VAL A 297 -5.92 7.95 7.26
C VAL A 297 -5.87 6.57 6.61
N ILE A 298 -5.09 6.45 5.54
CA ILE A 298 -4.81 5.18 4.86
C ILE A 298 -3.33 4.90 5.01
N PHE A 299 -2.98 3.70 5.47
CA PHE A 299 -1.59 3.23 5.47
C PHE A 299 -1.49 1.96 4.61
N SER A 300 -0.49 1.93 3.72
CA SER A 300 -0.15 0.74 2.94
C SER A 300 1.31 0.77 2.49
N SER A 301 1.75 -0.33 1.83
CA SER A 301 3.02 -0.43 1.11
C SER A 301 2.76 -0.83 -0.34
N ASP A 302 3.69 -0.54 -1.23
CA ASP A 302 3.56 -0.93 -2.65
C ASP A 302 3.70 -2.45 -2.86
N HIS A 303 4.47 -3.15 -2.06
CA HIS A 303 4.64 -4.62 -1.96
C HIS A 303 5.53 -4.96 -0.76
N GLY A 304 5.81 -6.25 -0.55
CA GLY A 304 6.74 -6.75 0.44
C GLY A 304 8.13 -7.07 -0.10
N LEU A 305 8.89 -7.89 0.63
CA LEU A 305 10.28 -8.22 0.35
C LEU A 305 10.66 -9.58 0.97
N ALA A 306 11.57 -10.35 0.34
CA ALA A 306 11.93 -11.69 0.81
C ALA A 306 12.81 -11.69 2.07
N LEU A 307 13.94 -10.99 2.07
CA LEU A 307 14.86 -10.89 3.22
C LEU A 307 15.25 -12.25 3.83
N GLY A 308 15.65 -13.22 2.99
CA GLY A 308 16.04 -14.56 3.38
C GLY A 308 14.93 -15.61 3.29
N SER A 309 13.67 -15.20 3.15
CA SER A 309 12.55 -16.11 2.89
C SER A 309 12.76 -16.86 1.58
N HIS A 310 12.62 -18.19 1.59
CA HIS A 310 12.82 -19.09 0.44
C HIS A 310 14.19 -18.97 -0.25
N GLY A 311 15.23 -18.52 0.47
CA GLY A 311 16.56 -18.28 -0.11
C GLY A 311 16.66 -17.05 -1.01
N LEU A 312 15.63 -16.22 -1.03
CA LEU A 312 15.53 -14.98 -1.80
C LEU A 312 15.80 -13.76 -0.92
N LEU A 313 16.19 -12.67 -1.53
CA LEU A 313 16.42 -11.39 -0.85
C LEU A 313 15.50 -10.28 -1.35
N GLY A 314 15.22 -10.29 -2.63
CA GLY A 314 14.44 -9.28 -3.35
C GLY A 314 12.92 -9.49 -3.29
N LYS A 315 12.23 -8.76 -4.15
CA LYS A 315 10.77 -8.69 -4.27
C LYS A 315 10.23 -9.35 -5.54
N GLN A 316 11.14 -9.79 -6.41
CA GLN A 316 10.84 -10.30 -7.73
C GLN A 316 10.47 -11.80 -7.67
N ASN A 317 9.42 -12.09 -6.92
CA ASN A 317 8.86 -13.42 -6.72
C ASN A 317 7.39 -13.29 -6.32
N LEU A 318 6.62 -14.39 -6.37
CA LEU A 318 5.18 -14.37 -6.12
C LEU A 318 4.76 -14.98 -4.77
N TYR A 319 5.71 -15.18 -3.84
CA TYR A 319 5.39 -15.63 -2.48
C TYR A 319 4.68 -14.54 -1.67
N GLU A 320 4.00 -14.94 -0.59
CA GLU A 320 3.23 -14.04 0.28
C GLU A 320 4.06 -12.88 0.82
N HIS A 321 5.31 -13.15 1.25
CA HIS A 321 6.21 -12.12 1.80
C HIS A 321 6.53 -10.97 0.83
N SER A 322 6.39 -11.18 -0.49
CA SER A 322 6.69 -10.18 -1.52
C SER A 322 5.45 -9.55 -2.13
N MET A 323 4.37 -10.30 -2.32
CA MET A 323 3.18 -9.76 -2.99
C MET A 323 2.18 -9.12 -2.03
N LYS A 324 2.24 -9.45 -0.74
CA LYS A 324 1.30 -8.97 0.28
C LYS A 324 1.82 -7.71 0.97
N SER A 325 0.91 -6.75 1.15
CA SER A 325 1.16 -5.44 1.79
C SER A 325 0.26 -5.24 3.00
N PRO A 326 0.65 -4.44 4.00
CA PRO A 326 -0.29 -3.95 5.00
C PRO A 326 -1.34 -3.04 4.32
N LEU A 327 -2.58 -3.05 4.81
CA LEU A 327 -3.61 -2.11 4.38
C LEU A 327 -4.53 -1.78 5.54
N ILE A 328 -4.48 -0.53 5.98
CA ILE A 328 -5.22 0.00 7.13
C ILE A 328 -6.01 1.22 6.69
N PHE A 329 -7.28 1.28 7.07
CA PHE A 329 -8.13 2.47 6.95
C PHE A 329 -8.58 2.91 8.34
N LYS A 330 -8.43 4.19 8.66
CA LYS A 330 -8.91 4.80 9.91
C LYS A 330 -9.59 6.13 9.59
N GLY A 331 -10.70 6.43 10.24
CA GLY A 331 -11.37 7.74 10.10
C GLY A 331 -12.88 7.66 10.32
N PRO A 332 -13.59 8.76 10.05
CA PRO A 332 -15.03 8.82 10.24
C PRO A 332 -15.76 7.75 9.40
N GLY A 333 -16.69 7.05 10.02
CA GLY A 333 -17.48 5.99 9.38
C GLY A 333 -16.77 4.65 9.16
N ILE A 334 -15.51 4.52 9.62
CA ILE A 334 -14.72 3.28 9.53
C ILE A 334 -14.66 2.62 10.90
N PRO A 335 -15.07 1.33 11.04
CA PRO A 335 -15.07 0.63 12.32
C PRO A 335 -13.66 0.48 12.90
N MET A 336 -13.51 0.70 14.20
CA MET A 336 -12.25 0.52 14.92
C MET A 336 -12.04 -0.94 15.34
N ASN A 337 -10.78 -1.34 15.44
CA ASN A 337 -10.35 -2.66 15.93
C ASN A 337 -11.07 -3.82 15.23
N LYS A 338 -11.19 -3.71 13.91
CA LYS A 338 -11.80 -4.74 13.06
C LYS A 338 -10.86 -5.09 11.91
N SER A 339 -11.01 -6.30 11.40
CA SER A 339 -10.24 -6.77 10.24
C SER A 339 -11.08 -7.64 9.32
N SER A 340 -10.62 -7.80 8.10
CA SER A 340 -11.16 -8.73 7.11
C SER A 340 -10.04 -9.52 6.46
N ASP A 341 -10.29 -10.80 6.20
CA ASP A 341 -9.43 -11.68 5.42
C ASP A 341 -9.81 -11.70 3.93
N ALA A 342 -10.72 -10.82 3.51
CA ALA A 342 -11.07 -10.66 2.10
C ALA A 342 -9.83 -10.42 1.23
N LEU A 343 -9.82 -11.06 0.07
CA LEU A 343 -8.78 -10.87 -0.92
C LEU A 343 -8.97 -9.53 -1.62
N VAL A 344 -8.01 -8.61 -1.46
CA VAL A 344 -8.08 -7.27 -2.04
C VAL A 344 -6.78 -6.91 -2.76
N TYR A 345 -6.89 -6.06 -3.78
CA TYR A 345 -5.74 -5.44 -4.42
C TYR A 345 -5.51 -4.02 -3.92
N LEU A 346 -4.28 -3.54 -4.01
CA LEU A 346 -3.97 -2.14 -3.67
C LEU A 346 -4.71 -1.14 -4.57
N TYR A 347 -5.02 -1.48 -5.80
CA TYR A 347 -5.77 -0.60 -6.70
C TYR A 347 -7.28 -0.52 -6.36
N ASP A 348 -7.78 -1.35 -5.43
CA ASP A 348 -9.12 -1.21 -4.83
C ASP A 348 -9.22 0.04 -3.94
N ILE A 349 -8.09 0.59 -3.49
CA ILE A 349 -8.04 1.86 -2.76
C ILE A 349 -8.65 3.00 -3.59
N PHE A 350 -8.45 3.01 -4.90
CA PHE A 350 -8.96 4.06 -5.78
C PHE A 350 -10.50 4.20 -5.71
N PRO A 351 -11.31 3.18 -6.06
CA PRO A 351 -12.76 3.28 -5.96
C PRO A 351 -13.27 3.42 -4.52
N THR A 352 -12.55 2.85 -3.53
CA THR A 352 -12.89 3.01 -2.11
C THR A 352 -12.75 4.47 -1.66
N VAL A 353 -11.67 5.15 -2.06
CA VAL A 353 -11.49 6.58 -1.77
C VAL A 353 -12.54 7.42 -2.50
N CYS A 354 -12.91 7.06 -3.74
CA CYS A 354 -14.00 7.72 -4.45
C CYS A 354 -15.32 7.65 -3.67
N GLU A 355 -15.67 6.46 -3.16
CA GLU A 355 -16.88 6.27 -2.34
C GLU A 355 -16.83 7.12 -1.06
N LEU A 356 -15.70 7.09 -0.33
CA LEU A 356 -15.52 7.85 0.91
C LEU A 356 -15.57 9.37 0.67
N ALA A 357 -15.05 9.84 -0.47
CA ALA A 357 -15.06 11.25 -0.87
C ALA A 357 -16.35 11.66 -1.60
N GLN A 358 -17.30 10.74 -1.80
CA GLN A 358 -18.54 10.95 -2.55
C GLN A 358 -18.28 11.45 -3.98
N ILE A 359 -17.35 10.80 -4.67
CA ILE A 359 -16.93 11.10 -6.04
C ILE A 359 -17.30 9.90 -6.93
N GLN A 360 -17.84 10.18 -8.11
CA GLN A 360 -18.13 9.13 -9.07
C GLN A 360 -16.84 8.47 -9.55
N VAL A 361 -16.81 7.12 -9.52
CA VAL A 361 -15.70 6.32 -10.05
C VAL A 361 -15.65 6.47 -11.57
N PRO A 362 -14.51 6.87 -12.17
CA PRO A 362 -14.37 6.99 -13.61
C PRO A 362 -14.51 5.65 -14.35
N SER A 363 -14.94 5.68 -15.59
CA SER A 363 -14.90 4.51 -16.47
C SER A 363 -13.46 4.01 -16.65
N GLY A 364 -13.28 2.69 -16.70
CA GLY A 364 -11.96 2.05 -16.85
C GLY A 364 -11.20 1.84 -15.53
N VAL A 365 -11.76 2.20 -14.38
CA VAL A 365 -11.32 1.72 -13.06
C VAL A 365 -11.81 0.28 -12.90
N GLU A 366 -10.90 -0.62 -12.51
CA GLU A 366 -11.15 -2.07 -12.41
C GLU A 366 -11.14 -2.54 -10.94
N GLY A 367 -10.70 -1.67 -10.04
CA GLY A 367 -10.74 -1.92 -8.61
C GLY A 367 -12.18 -2.04 -8.07
N SER A 368 -12.31 -2.69 -6.93
CA SER A 368 -13.58 -2.85 -6.20
C SER A 368 -13.62 -1.92 -5.00
N ASP A 369 -14.77 -1.28 -4.74
CA ASP A 369 -14.98 -0.55 -3.48
C ASP A 369 -14.96 -1.52 -2.30
N LEU A 370 -14.15 -1.21 -1.29
CA LEU A 370 -13.97 -2.01 -0.08
C LEU A 370 -14.92 -1.61 1.06
N ALA A 371 -15.58 -0.45 0.96
CA ALA A 371 -16.47 0.05 2.00
C ALA A 371 -17.65 -0.89 2.33
N PRO A 372 -18.24 -1.63 1.38
CA PRO A 372 -19.26 -2.62 1.68
C PRO A 372 -18.82 -3.71 2.67
N ILE A 373 -17.51 -4.05 2.71
CA ILE A 373 -16.98 -5.07 3.63
C ILE A 373 -17.09 -4.58 5.08
N TRP A 374 -16.53 -3.42 5.40
CA TRP A 374 -16.60 -2.92 6.78
C TRP A 374 -17.99 -2.41 7.19
N ARG A 375 -18.86 -2.14 6.23
CA ARG A 375 -20.29 -1.85 6.47
C ARG A 375 -21.13 -3.11 6.67
N GLY A 376 -20.52 -4.32 6.59
CA GLY A 376 -21.20 -5.62 6.77
C GLY A 376 -22.17 -5.99 5.64
N LYS A 377 -22.05 -5.38 4.47
CA LYS A 377 -22.92 -5.66 3.30
C LYS A 377 -22.42 -6.84 2.47
N THR A 378 -21.13 -7.14 2.54
CA THR A 378 -20.49 -8.31 1.90
C THR A 378 -19.28 -8.73 2.71
N GLU A 379 -18.89 -9.99 2.61
CA GLU A 379 -17.67 -10.52 3.24
C GLU A 379 -16.46 -10.39 2.30
N ARG A 380 -16.67 -10.30 0.98
CA ARG A 380 -15.61 -10.29 -0.04
C ARG A 380 -16.01 -9.52 -1.29
N VAL A 381 -15.04 -9.10 -2.04
CA VAL A 381 -15.19 -8.41 -3.34
C VAL A 381 -14.70 -9.28 -4.50
N ARG A 382 -13.99 -10.38 -4.22
CA ARG A 382 -13.52 -11.39 -5.18
C ARG A 382 -13.24 -12.71 -4.50
N ASP A 383 -13.25 -13.80 -5.26
CA ASP A 383 -12.98 -15.16 -4.77
C ASP A 383 -11.51 -15.56 -4.95
N THR A 384 -10.82 -14.98 -5.95
CA THR A 384 -9.43 -15.31 -6.27
C THR A 384 -8.61 -14.07 -6.58
N LEU A 385 -7.28 -14.17 -6.43
CA LEU A 385 -6.29 -13.19 -6.87
C LEU A 385 -5.34 -13.81 -7.89
N PHE A 386 -4.90 -12.99 -8.83
CA PHE A 386 -3.86 -13.28 -9.80
C PHE A 386 -2.66 -12.39 -9.54
N THR A 387 -1.45 -12.97 -9.55
CA THR A 387 -0.19 -12.21 -9.49
C THR A 387 0.77 -12.70 -10.57
N THR A 388 1.65 -11.82 -11.02
CA THR A 388 2.54 -12.09 -12.15
C THR A 388 3.88 -11.39 -11.99
N TYR A 389 4.95 -11.98 -12.53
CA TYR A 389 6.24 -11.32 -12.63
C TYR A 389 6.88 -11.61 -14.00
N GLU A 390 7.06 -10.57 -14.79
CA GLU A 390 7.59 -10.63 -16.18
C GLU A 390 6.99 -11.80 -16.99
N ASP A 391 7.80 -12.53 -17.75
CA ASP A 391 7.46 -13.80 -18.42
C ASP A 391 7.84 -15.03 -17.57
N LEU A 392 8.26 -14.81 -16.32
CA LEU A 392 8.87 -15.81 -15.45
C LEU A 392 7.86 -16.56 -14.57
N MET A 393 6.87 -15.85 -14.03
CA MET A 393 6.00 -16.41 -13.00
C MET A 393 4.56 -15.94 -13.15
N ARG A 394 3.61 -16.85 -12.88
CA ARG A 394 2.18 -16.57 -12.74
C ARG A 394 1.65 -17.30 -11.52
N ALA A 395 0.83 -16.63 -10.72
CA ALA A 395 0.18 -17.29 -9.61
C ALA A 395 -1.30 -16.95 -9.52
N VAL A 396 -2.05 -17.88 -8.98
CA VAL A 396 -3.46 -17.68 -8.59
C VAL A 396 -3.62 -18.20 -7.16
N ARG A 397 -4.38 -17.46 -6.35
CA ARG A 397 -4.78 -17.92 -5.02
C ARG A 397 -6.26 -17.70 -4.80
N ASP A 398 -6.87 -18.61 -4.04
CA ASP A 398 -8.15 -18.41 -3.37
C ASP A 398 -7.93 -18.13 -1.88
N GLU A 399 -8.96 -18.24 -1.06
CA GLU A 399 -8.88 -18.03 0.38
C GLU A 399 -7.88 -18.98 1.08
N ARG A 400 -7.74 -20.20 0.59
CA ARG A 400 -6.93 -21.26 1.20
C ARG A 400 -5.72 -21.68 0.38
N TRP A 401 -5.87 -21.79 -0.95
CA TRP A 401 -4.87 -22.41 -1.81
C TRP A 401 -4.16 -21.39 -2.67
N LYS A 402 -2.88 -21.61 -2.91
CA LYS A 402 -2.07 -20.82 -3.82
C LYS A 402 -1.27 -21.71 -4.74
N LEU A 403 -1.37 -21.44 -6.03
CA LEU A 403 -0.58 -22.10 -7.08
C LEU A 403 0.33 -21.05 -7.71
N ILE A 404 1.64 -21.41 -7.84
CA ILE A 404 2.62 -20.64 -8.59
C ILE A 404 3.08 -21.46 -9.79
N ARG A 405 3.00 -20.91 -10.97
CA ARG A 405 3.48 -21.51 -12.21
C ARG A 405 4.73 -20.78 -12.70
N TYR A 406 5.77 -21.54 -13.04
CA TYR A 406 7.04 -21.09 -13.62
C TYR A 406 7.10 -21.61 -15.07
N PRO A 407 6.60 -20.84 -16.05
CA PRO A 407 6.45 -21.32 -17.43
C PRO A 407 7.75 -21.75 -18.10
N GLN A 408 8.85 -21.00 -17.83
CA GLN A 408 10.13 -21.24 -18.50
C GLN A 408 10.83 -22.54 -18.11
N ILE A 409 10.46 -23.12 -16.97
CA ILE A 409 11.01 -24.41 -16.45
C ILE A 409 9.92 -25.47 -16.29
N ASN A 410 8.70 -25.16 -16.74
CA ASN A 410 7.51 -26.03 -16.61
C ASN A 410 7.20 -26.50 -15.19
N LYS A 411 7.62 -25.73 -14.17
CA LYS A 411 7.43 -26.09 -12.76
C LYS A 411 6.15 -25.46 -12.18
N THR A 412 5.50 -26.18 -11.29
CA THR A 412 4.35 -25.71 -10.49
C THR A 412 4.69 -25.91 -9.03
N GLN A 413 4.27 -24.95 -8.18
CA GLN A 413 4.19 -25.12 -6.73
C GLN A 413 2.74 -24.96 -6.29
N LEU A 414 2.35 -25.69 -5.25
CA LEU A 414 1.03 -25.61 -4.62
C LEU A 414 1.16 -25.52 -3.11
N PHE A 415 0.52 -24.52 -2.50
CA PHE A 415 0.55 -24.30 -1.06
C PHE A 415 -0.85 -24.24 -0.47
N ASP A 416 -1.04 -24.83 0.74
CA ASP A 416 -2.22 -24.69 1.58
C ASP A 416 -1.97 -23.57 2.60
N LEU A 417 -2.33 -22.34 2.28
CA LEU A 417 -2.05 -21.15 3.10
C LEU A 417 -2.80 -21.14 4.44
N LYS A 418 -3.82 -21.97 4.60
CA LYS A 418 -4.53 -22.10 5.88
C LYS A 418 -3.71 -22.90 6.89
N GLU A 419 -3.06 -23.98 6.44
CA GLU A 419 -2.22 -24.85 7.29
C GLU A 419 -0.76 -24.40 7.27
N ASP A 420 -0.32 -23.74 6.20
CA ASP A 420 1.06 -23.34 5.94
C ASP A 420 1.14 -21.90 5.40
N ARG A 421 0.90 -20.93 6.26
CA ARG A 421 0.95 -19.51 5.90
C ARG A 421 2.34 -19.01 5.47
N HIS A 422 3.38 -19.80 5.67
CA HIS A 422 4.77 -19.48 5.32
C HIS A 422 5.25 -20.17 4.04
N GLU A 423 4.37 -20.92 3.35
CA GLU A 423 4.67 -21.58 2.09
C GLU A 423 5.90 -22.52 2.19
N LEU A 424 6.00 -23.29 3.31
CA LEU A 424 7.12 -24.19 3.61
C LEU A 424 7.03 -25.50 2.82
N LYS A 425 5.81 -25.99 2.57
CA LYS A 425 5.55 -27.30 2.01
C LYS A 425 4.88 -27.19 0.65
N ASP A 426 5.66 -27.46 -0.40
CA ASP A 426 5.12 -27.60 -1.76
C ASP A 426 4.35 -28.92 -1.88
N LEU A 427 3.06 -28.83 -2.22
CA LEU A 427 2.15 -29.97 -2.37
C LEU A 427 1.95 -30.37 -3.84
N SER A 428 2.69 -29.80 -4.78
CA SER A 428 2.47 -29.99 -6.21
C SER A 428 2.70 -31.41 -6.70
N GLU A 429 3.59 -32.17 -6.06
CA GLU A 429 3.89 -33.57 -6.40
C GLU A 429 2.95 -34.59 -5.75
N HIS A 430 2.03 -34.15 -4.86
CA HIS A 430 1.09 -35.04 -4.18
C HIS A 430 -0.03 -35.50 -5.12
N PRO A 431 -0.24 -36.81 -5.31
CA PRO A 431 -1.26 -37.33 -6.24
C PRO A 431 -2.68 -36.83 -5.93
N GLU A 432 -3.03 -36.69 -4.64
CA GLU A 432 -4.33 -36.22 -4.19
C GLU A 432 -4.58 -34.72 -4.53
N GLN A 433 -3.57 -33.96 -4.93
CA GLN A 433 -3.70 -32.55 -5.26
C GLN A 433 -3.82 -32.29 -6.79
N GLN A 434 -3.70 -33.29 -7.63
CA GLN A 434 -3.67 -33.10 -9.09
C GLN A 434 -4.95 -32.47 -9.65
N GLU A 435 -6.13 -32.85 -9.16
CA GLU A 435 -7.40 -32.22 -9.58
C GLU A 435 -7.50 -30.77 -9.12
N ARG A 436 -6.95 -30.43 -7.96
CA ARG A 436 -6.85 -29.04 -7.48
C ARG A 436 -5.94 -28.22 -8.37
N ILE A 437 -4.76 -28.72 -8.68
CA ILE A 437 -3.79 -28.08 -9.59
C ILE A 437 -4.46 -27.80 -10.94
N LYS A 438 -5.16 -28.76 -11.52
CA LYS A 438 -5.88 -28.61 -12.77
C LYS A 438 -6.94 -27.49 -12.70
N LYS A 439 -7.73 -27.47 -11.61
CA LYS A 439 -8.74 -26.41 -11.37
C LYS A 439 -8.08 -25.03 -11.25
N MET A 440 -7.01 -24.90 -10.46
CA MET A 440 -6.32 -23.64 -10.27
C MET A 440 -5.60 -23.15 -11.54
N LEU A 441 -5.05 -24.05 -12.35
CA LEU A 441 -4.51 -23.69 -13.66
C LEU A 441 -5.59 -23.19 -14.64
N ALA A 442 -6.80 -23.73 -14.54
CA ALA A 442 -7.93 -23.22 -15.32
C ALA A 442 -8.34 -21.81 -14.86
N GLU A 443 -8.42 -21.58 -13.55
CA GLU A 443 -8.69 -20.25 -12.98
C GLU A 443 -7.59 -19.23 -13.37
N LEU A 444 -6.33 -19.65 -13.35
CA LEU A 444 -5.21 -18.80 -13.78
C LEU A 444 -5.36 -18.38 -15.26
N LYS A 445 -5.79 -19.29 -16.14
CA LYS A 445 -6.08 -18.97 -17.55
C LYS A 445 -7.25 -17.99 -17.72
N GLU A 446 -8.28 -18.09 -16.88
CA GLU A 446 -9.38 -17.12 -16.89
C GLU A 446 -8.91 -15.73 -16.43
N TRP A 447 -8.01 -15.64 -15.43
CA TRP A 447 -7.38 -14.39 -15.05
C TRP A 447 -6.53 -13.80 -16.18
N GLN A 448 -5.73 -14.62 -16.89
CA GLN A 448 -4.97 -14.15 -18.04
C GLN A 448 -5.87 -13.52 -19.12
N LYS A 449 -7.03 -14.13 -19.39
CA LYS A 449 -8.02 -13.56 -20.34
C LYS A 449 -8.56 -12.21 -19.84
N ARG A 450 -8.93 -12.10 -18.55
CA ARG A 450 -9.48 -10.87 -17.95
C ARG A 450 -8.48 -9.71 -17.93
N THR A 451 -7.21 -10.02 -17.77
CA THR A 451 -6.12 -9.03 -17.63
C THR A 451 -5.34 -8.82 -18.91
N ASP A 452 -5.72 -9.46 -20.02
CA ASP A 452 -4.99 -9.44 -21.30
C ASP A 452 -3.55 -9.96 -21.24
N ASP A 453 -3.20 -10.77 -20.21
CA ASP A 453 -1.91 -11.46 -20.14
C ASP A 453 -1.83 -12.57 -21.21
N LYS A 454 -0.88 -12.47 -22.11
CA LYS A 454 -0.68 -13.40 -23.22
C LYS A 454 0.43 -14.42 -23.00
N GLN A 455 1.05 -14.43 -21.82
CA GLN A 455 2.18 -15.31 -21.51
C GLN A 455 1.73 -16.79 -21.52
N PRO A 456 2.38 -17.67 -22.34
CA PRO A 456 2.15 -19.11 -22.24
C PRO A 456 2.50 -19.65 -20.84
N LEU A 457 1.73 -20.61 -20.35
CA LEU A 457 1.97 -21.24 -19.04
C LEU A 457 2.94 -22.44 -19.12
N THR A 458 3.40 -22.77 -20.32
CA THR A 458 4.34 -23.85 -20.58
C THR A 458 5.35 -23.44 -21.66
N SER A 459 6.55 -24.03 -21.62
CA SER A 459 7.58 -23.91 -22.64
C SER A 459 7.76 -25.25 -23.34
N GLU A 460 7.87 -25.23 -24.67
CA GLU A 460 8.28 -26.41 -25.47
C GLU A 460 9.76 -26.75 -25.24
N HIS A 461 10.57 -25.76 -24.85
CA HIS A 461 11.99 -25.89 -24.58
C HIS A 461 12.28 -25.37 -23.16
N PRO A 462 11.95 -26.14 -22.10
CA PRO A 462 12.13 -25.69 -20.74
C PRO A 462 13.63 -25.50 -20.40
N LYS A 463 13.91 -24.42 -19.67
CA LYS A 463 15.24 -24.16 -19.13
C LYS A 463 15.57 -25.14 -17.99
N PRO A 464 16.87 -25.38 -17.68
CA PRO A 464 17.24 -26.17 -16.52
C PRO A 464 16.73 -25.57 -15.20
N GLU A 465 16.19 -26.44 -14.32
CA GLU A 465 15.79 -26.03 -12.96
C GLU A 465 16.99 -25.80 -12.04
N ALA A 466 18.04 -26.60 -12.19
CA ALA A 466 19.24 -26.50 -11.37
C ALA A 466 20.07 -25.26 -11.72
N ILE A 467 20.59 -24.59 -10.69
CA ILE A 467 21.52 -23.49 -10.80
C ILE A 467 22.49 -23.52 -9.63
N ASP A 468 23.79 -23.39 -9.91
CA ASP A 468 24.83 -23.18 -8.92
C ASP A 468 25.21 -21.71 -8.88
N LEU A 469 25.04 -21.09 -7.72
CA LEU A 469 25.38 -19.70 -7.45
C LEU A 469 26.59 -19.55 -6.54
N THR A 470 27.21 -20.66 -6.12
CA THR A 470 28.37 -20.66 -5.22
C THR A 470 29.52 -19.84 -5.80
N GLY A 471 30.04 -18.90 -5.02
CA GLY A 471 31.17 -18.04 -5.43
C GLY A 471 30.86 -17.05 -6.57
N ARG A 472 29.58 -16.83 -6.90
CA ARG A 472 29.19 -15.84 -7.91
C ARG A 472 29.56 -14.44 -7.45
N LYS A 473 30.33 -13.71 -8.26
CA LYS A 473 30.71 -12.33 -7.98
C LYS A 473 29.51 -11.40 -8.03
N ARG A 474 29.47 -10.44 -7.11
CA ARG A 474 28.47 -9.39 -6.97
C ARG A 474 29.11 -8.01 -7.18
N LYS A 475 28.28 -7.02 -7.50
CA LYS A 475 28.71 -5.63 -7.57
C LYS A 475 27.67 -4.75 -6.87
N PRO A 476 28.09 -3.80 -6.02
CA PRO A 476 27.20 -2.80 -5.47
C PRO A 476 26.65 -1.90 -6.57
N ASP A 477 25.45 -1.40 -6.43
CA ASP A 477 24.93 -0.33 -7.28
C ASP A 477 25.37 1.06 -6.76
N GLN A 478 25.16 2.08 -7.58
CA GLN A 478 25.60 3.46 -7.30
C GLN A 478 24.94 4.13 -6.09
N HIS A 479 23.88 3.55 -5.52
CA HIS A 479 23.14 4.13 -4.40
C HIS A 479 23.60 3.59 -3.05
N GLN A 480 24.37 2.48 -3.06
CA GLN A 480 24.92 1.89 -1.84
C GLN A 480 26.01 2.80 -1.28
N PRO A 481 25.91 3.26 -0.01
CA PRO A 481 26.99 4.03 0.62
C PRO A 481 28.23 3.16 0.87
N ASP A 482 29.42 3.78 0.92
CA ASP A 482 30.70 3.10 1.05
C ASP A 482 30.76 2.11 2.25
N TRP A 483 30.13 2.46 3.37
CA TRP A 483 30.14 1.58 4.53
C TRP A 483 29.30 0.30 4.30
N ILE A 484 28.19 0.36 3.52
CA ILE A 484 27.43 -0.84 3.11
C ILE A 484 28.24 -1.66 2.12
N VAL A 485 28.94 -1.01 1.18
CA VAL A 485 29.82 -1.70 0.23
C VAL A 485 30.88 -2.47 1.00
N LYS A 486 31.61 -1.79 1.90
CA LYS A 486 32.62 -2.42 2.76
C LYS A 486 32.06 -3.56 3.62
N LYS A 487 30.85 -3.41 4.14
CA LYS A 487 30.22 -4.38 5.04
C LYS A 487 29.75 -5.64 4.33
N TYR A 488 29.14 -5.53 3.15
CA TYR A 488 28.44 -6.63 2.49
C TYR A 488 29.03 -7.06 1.15
N PHE A 489 29.99 -6.34 0.57
CA PHE A 489 30.54 -6.66 -0.74
C PHE A 489 32.04 -6.90 -0.72
N ASP A 490 32.82 -6.28 0.20
CA ASP A 490 34.27 -6.42 0.29
C ASP A 490 34.71 -7.60 1.17
N SER A 491 33.80 -8.22 1.90
CA SER A 491 34.09 -9.32 2.84
C SER A 491 34.03 -10.72 2.18
N GLU A 492 33.96 -10.80 0.85
CA GLU A 492 33.91 -12.07 0.08
C GLU A 492 35.13 -12.29 -0.79
#